data_b0c6d710be00f2180d46a7c0fc897065
#
_entry.id   b0c6d710be00f2180d46a7c0fc897065
#
_cell.length_a   1.000
_cell.length_b   1.000
_cell.length_c   1.000
_cell.angle_alpha   90.00
_cell.angle_beta   90.00
_cell.angle_gamma   90.00
#
_symmetry.space_group_name_H-M   'P 1'
#
loop_
_entity.id
_entity.type
_entity.pdbx_description
1 polymer ?
#
loop_
_entity_poly.entity_id
_entity_poly.type
_entity_poly.pdbx_seq_one_letter_code
_entity_poly.pdbx_strand_id
1 'polypeptide(L)'
;MKYELRENQGIPAPLLALMAAATGLSVANCYYNQPLLGSMAKDFAVNDFSASMVATLTQIGYVTGLVFVIPLGDLVSRKKLILTNYIVSACALLAIALAPNIYWVWGASLLAGASSVMPQFFIPLVSYHSAPAHKVRNVGIIQSCLLIGILGSRVFSGFLADVWGWRSVYFVACVFMLGCFLMIYKMLPVLSARSQESYAGLMKSLLRLLSQYPYLRIASLRAALAYGSFFALWSCLAFRMKQEPFFASDDIIGALGLCGLAGASTVVFISGYIQKYGVRFFSIVGGCVILAAWLLAFFGNDSYLWMIIAILLIDAGMQCIHLSNQTSVVSLDASAINRVNTVYMTIYFLGGSAGTFVSGLFWQHYGWAGVVGVGVAFTVASLFVNCFQPRLHKDECSIF
;
A
#
# COMPACT_ATOMS: atom_id res chain seq x y z
N MET A 1 -30.37 -6.55 -10.06
CA MET A 1 -30.28 -7.97 -9.64
C MET A 1 -29.53 -8.03 -8.34
N LYS A 2 -30.09 -8.64 -7.28
CA LYS A 2 -29.32 -8.96 -6.07
C LYS A 2 -28.78 -10.37 -6.24
N TYR A 3 -27.48 -10.53 -6.27
CA TYR A 3 -26.85 -11.84 -6.30
C TYR A 3 -26.94 -12.50 -4.90
N GLU A 4 -27.09 -13.83 -4.86
CA GLU A 4 -26.86 -14.60 -3.64
C GLU A 4 -25.41 -15.10 -3.66
N LEU A 5 -24.67 -14.88 -2.58
CA LEU A 5 -23.33 -15.42 -2.40
C LEU A 5 -23.37 -16.49 -1.33
N ARG A 6 -23.03 -17.73 -1.70
CA ARG A 6 -22.88 -18.87 -0.80
C ARG A 6 -21.44 -19.32 -0.75
N GLU A 7 -21.04 -19.93 0.35
CA GLU A 7 -19.68 -20.42 0.54
C GLU A 7 -19.30 -21.44 -0.55
N ASN A 8 -18.12 -21.26 -1.17
CA ASN A 8 -17.53 -22.16 -2.17
C ASN A 8 -18.42 -22.47 -3.42
N GLN A 9 -19.49 -21.71 -3.63
CA GLN A 9 -20.37 -21.96 -4.79
C GLN A 9 -20.05 -21.12 -6.03
N GLY A 10 -19.13 -20.18 -5.90
CA GLY A 10 -18.72 -19.30 -6.99
C GLY A 10 -19.25 -17.87 -6.87
N ILE A 11 -18.62 -16.98 -7.62
CA ILE A 11 -18.96 -15.55 -7.68
C ILE A 11 -19.35 -15.22 -9.10
N PRO A 12 -20.51 -14.56 -9.33
CA PRO A 12 -20.87 -14.09 -10.67
C PRO A 12 -19.80 -13.17 -11.27
N ALA A 13 -19.44 -13.39 -12.52
CA ALA A 13 -18.37 -12.65 -13.18
C ALA A 13 -18.54 -11.11 -13.13
N PRO A 14 -19.74 -10.52 -13.31
CA PRO A 14 -19.91 -9.07 -13.17
C PRO A 14 -19.65 -8.54 -11.76
N LEU A 15 -19.97 -9.33 -10.72
CA LEU A 15 -19.69 -8.96 -9.33
C LEU A 15 -18.19 -9.06 -9.01
N LEU A 16 -17.51 -10.10 -9.53
CA LEU A 16 -16.06 -10.23 -9.41
C LEU A 16 -15.35 -9.05 -10.10
N ALA A 17 -15.75 -8.70 -11.33
CA ALA A 17 -15.20 -7.57 -12.05
C ALA A 17 -15.40 -6.24 -11.31
N LEU A 18 -16.60 -6.04 -10.74
CA LEU A 18 -16.88 -4.86 -9.92
C LEU A 18 -15.96 -4.80 -8.68
N MET A 19 -15.82 -5.91 -7.93
CA MET A 19 -14.95 -5.94 -6.76
C MET A 19 -13.47 -5.72 -7.12
N ALA A 20 -13.05 -6.23 -8.28
CA ALA A 20 -11.70 -6.04 -8.79
C ALA A 20 -11.44 -4.57 -9.17
N ALA A 21 -12.32 -3.95 -9.94
CA ALA A 21 -12.23 -2.53 -10.29
C ALA A 21 -12.29 -1.63 -9.04
N ALA A 22 -13.22 -1.91 -8.13
CA ALA A 22 -13.38 -1.19 -6.87
C ALA A 22 -12.14 -1.32 -5.96
N THR A 23 -11.45 -2.47 -5.99
CA THR A 23 -10.16 -2.67 -5.30
C THR A 23 -9.09 -1.74 -5.85
N GLY A 24 -8.89 -1.73 -7.18
CA GLY A 24 -7.90 -0.87 -7.83
C GLY A 24 -8.18 0.62 -7.60
N LEU A 25 -9.42 1.06 -7.78
CA LEU A 25 -9.81 2.46 -7.56
C LEU A 25 -9.67 2.89 -6.09
N SER A 26 -9.97 2.01 -5.14
CA SER A 26 -9.84 2.34 -3.71
C SER A 26 -8.38 2.49 -3.28
N VAL A 27 -7.50 1.57 -3.71
CA VAL A 27 -6.08 1.66 -3.36
C VAL A 27 -5.41 2.85 -4.04
N ALA A 28 -5.87 3.25 -5.23
CA ALA A 28 -5.35 4.39 -5.98
C ALA A 28 -5.39 5.69 -5.15
N ASN A 29 -6.39 5.87 -4.29
CA ASN A 29 -6.52 7.05 -3.42
C ASN A 29 -5.31 7.27 -2.50
N CYS A 30 -4.57 6.21 -2.17
CA CYS A 30 -3.38 6.30 -1.33
C CYS A 30 -2.14 6.78 -2.12
N TYR A 31 -2.19 6.76 -3.44
CA TYR A 31 -1.02 6.98 -4.30
C TYR A 31 -1.16 8.16 -5.26
N TYR A 32 -2.38 8.72 -5.45
CA TYR A 32 -2.59 9.91 -6.29
C TYR A 32 -1.73 11.11 -5.89
N ASN A 33 -1.46 11.27 -4.59
CA ASN A 33 -0.72 12.42 -4.08
C ASN A 33 0.76 12.44 -4.49
N GLN A 34 1.39 11.29 -4.76
CA GLN A 34 2.84 11.19 -4.92
C GLN A 34 3.41 12.09 -6.03
N PRO A 35 2.91 12.09 -7.29
CA PRO A 35 3.41 13.01 -8.30
C PRO A 35 2.97 14.46 -8.08
N LEU A 36 1.92 14.69 -7.25
CA LEU A 36 1.28 15.98 -7.07
C LEU A 36 1.90 16.84 -5.96
N LEU A 37 2.77 16.27 -5.11
CA LEU A 37 3.28 16.95 -3.91
C LEU A 37 3.97 18.28 -4.24
N GLY A 38 4.75 18.34 -5.30
CA GLY A 38 5.41 19.56 -5.73
C GLY A 38 4.44 20.63 -6.24
N SER A 39 3.37 20.23 -6.94
CA SER A 39 2.33 21.14 -7.41
C SER A 39 1.48 21.67 -6.25
N MET A 40 1.21 20.84 -5.25
CA MET A 40 0.55 21.27 -4.00
C MET A 40 1.41 22.24 -3.18
N ALA A 41 2.73 21.96 -3.07
CA ALA A 41 3.66 22.87 -2.38
C ALA A 41 3.63 24.28 -3.00
N LYS A 42 3.65 24.34 -4.33
CA LYS A 42 3.61 25.60 -5.08
C LYS A 42 2.27 26.32 -4.92
N ASP A 43 1.16 25.60 -5.04
CA ASP A 43 -0.19 26.17 -5.01
C ASP A 43 -0.56 26.74 -3.64
N PHE A 44 -0.18 26.07 -2.55
CA PHE A 44 -0.41 26.55 -1.18
C PHE A 44 0.72 27.44 -0.65
N ALA A 45 1.78 27.69 -1.43
CA ALA A 45 2.97 28.45 -1.02
C ALA A 45 3.59 27.92 0.29
N VAL A 46 3.67 26.58 0.43
CA VAL A 46 4.26 25.90 1.59
C VAL A 46 5.57 25.21 1.21
N ASN A 47 6.38 24.88 2.22
CA ASN A 47 7.60 24.12 2.00
C ASN A 47 7.30 22.65 1.63
N ASP A 48 8.27 21.97 1.02
CA ASP A 48 8.16 20.60 0.54
C ASP A 48 7.86 19.61 1.68
N PHE A 49 8.35 19.86 2.90
CA PHE A 49 8.02 19.05 4.07
C PHE A 49 6.52 19.09 4.38
N SER A 50 5.92 20.28 4.38
CA SER A 50 4.48 20.44 4.61
C SER A 50 3.66 19.73 3.52
N ALA A 51 4.12 19.74 2.27
CA ALA A 51 3.48 19.01 1.20
C ALA A 51 3.66 17.47 1.37
N SER A 52 4.85 16.99 1.78
CA SER A 52 5.10 15.57 2.01
C SER A 52 4.26 14.98 3.14
N MET A 53 3.80 15.81 4.09
CA MET A 53 2.86 15.39 5.14
C MET A 53 1.53 14.87 4.59
N VAL A 54 1.12 15.26 3.38
CA VAL A 54 -0.06 14.71 2.69
C VAL A 54 0.10 13.20 2.49
N ALA A 55 1.26 12.76 1.97
CA ALA A 55 1.54 11.35 1.77
C ALA A 55 1.68 10.61 3.12
N THR A 56 2.37 11.20 4.10
CA THR A 56 2.52 10.66 5.45
C THR A 56 1.15 10.41 6.10
N LEU A 57 0.28 11.42 6.10
CA LEU A 57 -1.05 11.33 6.73
C LEU A 57 -1.99 10.39 6.00
N THR A 58 -1.88 10.29 4.66
CA THR A 58 -2.59 9.27 3.90
C THR A 58 -2.19 7.86 4.34
N GLN A 59 -0.90 7.60 4.54
CA GLN A 59 -0.39 6.30 5.02
C GLN A 59 -0.82 6.01 6.46
N ILE A 60 -0.72 6.99 7.36
CA ILE A 60 -1.21 6.88 8.74
C ILE A 60 -2.72 6.61 8.75
N GLY A 61 -3.46 7.30 7.88
CA GLY A 61 -4.89 7.04 7.67
C GLY A 61 -5.14 5.59 7.28
N TYR A 62 -4.42 5.08 6.30
CA TYR A 62 -4.56 3.69 5.86
C TYR A 62 -4.29 2.70 7.00
N VAL A 63 -3.23 2.92 7.79
CA VAL A 63 -2.94 2.14 9.01
C VAL A 63 -4.11 2.20 10.00
N THR A 64 -4.64 3.40 10.23
CA THR A 64 -5.81 3.60 11.10
C THR A 64 -7.01 2.78 10.60
N GLY A 65 -7.26 2.79 9.29
CA GLY A 65 -8.28 1.96 8.65
C GLY A 65 -8.03 0.46 8.83
N LEU A 66 -6.79 -0.01 8.67
CA LEU A 66 -6.43 -1.42 8.89
C LEU A 66 -6.70 -1.86 10.33
N VAL A 67 -6.32 -1.03 11.30
CA VAL A 67 -6.44 -1.38 12.73
C VAL A 67 -7.88 -1.30 13.21
N PHE A 68 -8.60 -0.23 12.84
CA PHE A 68 -9.90 0.07 13.42
C PHE A 68 -11.09 -0.29 12.53
N VAL A 69 -10.97 -0.19 11.21
CA VAL A 69 -12.09 -0.43 10.29
C VAL A 69 -12.19 -1.91 9.88
N ILE A 70 -11.05 -2.57 9.61
CA ILE A 70 -11.07 -3.97 9.15
C ILE A 70 -11.71 -4.91 10.18
N PRO A 71 -11.39 -4.86 11.49
CA PRO A 71 -12.02 -5.74 12.48
C PRO A 71 -13.52 -5.51 12.63
N LEU A 72 -14.03 -4.29 12.38
CA LEU A 72 -15.45 -4.03 12.37
C LEU A 72 -16.23 -4.88 11.34
N GLY A 73 -15.56 -5.30 10.25
CA GLY A 73 -16.15 -6.16 9.23
C GLY A 73 -16.55 -7.56 9.71
N ASP A 74 -16.06 -7.98 10.88
CA ASP A 74 -16.48 -9.23 11.51
C ASP A 74 -17.67 -9.05 12.47
N LEU A 75 -17.93 -7.82 12.93
CA LEU A 75 -18.98 -7.48 13.91
C LEU A 75 -20.23 -6.88 13.28
N VAL A 76 -20.06 -6.19 12.14
CA VAL A 76 -21.18 -5.52 11.46
C VAL A 76 -21.35 -6.06 10.04
N SER A 77 -22.48 -5.76 9.42
CA SER A 77 -22.70 -6.12 8.01
C SER A 77 -21.58 -5.53 7.13
N ARG A 78 -20.80 -6.41 6.49
CA ARG A 78 -19.72 -6.01 5.59
C ARG A 78 -20.18 -5.08 4.49
N LYS A 79 -21.37 -5.30 3.94
CA LYS A 79 -21.95 -4.41 2.92
C LYS A 79 -22.14 -2.99 3.46
N LYS A 80 -22.71 -2.82 4.66
CA LYS A 80 -22.91 -1.50 5.26
C LYS A 80 -21.57 -0.81 5.47
N LEU A 81 -20.60 -1.52 6.02
CA LEU A 81 -19.26 -0.97 6.28
C LEU A 81 -18.56 -0.53 5.00
N ILE A 82 -18.61 -1.36 3.94
CA ILE A 82 -18.05 -1.03 2.62
C ILE A 82 -18.70 0.23 2.05
N LEU A 83 -20.02 0.31 2.08
CA LEU A 83 -20.76 1.48 1.58
C LEU A 83 -20.44 2.75 2.36
N THR A 84 -20.39 2.69 3.69
CA THR A 84 -19.99 3.83 4.53
C THR A 84 -18.59 4.30 4.17
N ASN A 85 -17.63 3.38 3.99
CA ASN A 85 -16.27 3.76 3.62
C ASN A 85 -16.20 4.42 2.24
N TYR A 86 -16.98 4.00 1.24
CA TYR A 86 -17.03 4.67 -0.06
C TYR A 86 -17.56 6.10 0.04
N ILE A 87 -18.58 6.35 0.87
CA ILE A 87 -19.09 7.71 1.11
C ILE A 87 -18.03 8.56 1.83
N VAL A 88 -17.43 8.02 2.89
CA VAL A 88 -16.35 8.74 3.62
C VAL A 88 -15.19 9.06 2.70
N SER A 89 -14.78 8.11 1.85
CA SER A 89 -13.72 8.31 0.86
C SER A 89 -14.09 9.40 -0.15
N ALA A 90 -15.31 9.37 -0.71
CA ALA A 90 -15.77 10.39 -1.64
C ALA A 90 -15.79 11.79 -1.00
N CYS A 91 -16.31 11.90 0.24
CA CYS A 91 -16.31 13.17 0.99
C CYS A 91 -14.88 13.65 1.27
N ALA A 92 -13.97 12.76 1.66
CA ALA A 92 -12.58 13.11 1.93
C ALA A 92 -11.85 13.60 0.66
N LEU A 93 -12.04 12.91 -0.47
CA LEU A 93 -11.47 13.31 -1.76
C LEU A 93 -12.02 14.65 -2.24
N LEU A 94 -13.32 14.86 -2.09
CA LEU A 94 -13.93 16.15 -2.39
C LEU A 94 -13.39 17.27 -1.48
N ALA A 95 -13.20 17.00 -0.20
CA ALA A 95 -12.59 17.93 0.74
C ALA A 95 -11.14 18.30 0.35
N ILE A 96 -10.35 17.34 -0.18
CA ILE A 96 -9.01 17.63 -0.72
C ILE A 96 -9.13 18.53 -1.95
N ALA A 97 -10.04 18.21 -2.88
CA ALA A 97 -10.22 19.00 -4.11
C ALA A 97 -10.61 20.46 -3.84
N LEU A 98 -11.42 20.69 -2.81
CA LEU A 98 -11.93 22.01 -2.42
C LEU A 98 -11.09 22.69 -1.33
N ALA A 99 -9.97 22.10 -0.92
CA ALA A 99 -9.18 22.56 0.21
C ALA A 99 -8.68 24.00 0.03
N PRO A 100 -8.94 24.91 1.00
CA PRO A 100 -8.45 26.29 0.96
C PRO A 100 -6.99 26.41 1.42
N ASN A 101 -6.47 25.45 2.15
CA ASN A 101 -5.10 25.43 2.66
C ASN A 101 -4.61 24.01 2.91
N ILE A 102 -3.30 23.86 3.15
CA ILE A 102 -2.65 22.55 3.32
C ILE A 102 -3.16 21.77 4.56
N TYR A 103 -3.58 22.44 5.62
CA TYR A 103 -4.08 21.79 6.83
C TYR A 103 -5.39 21.04 6.59
N TRP A 104 -6.25 21.58 5.73
CA TRP A 104 -7.45 20.90 5.24
C TRP A 104 -7.10 19.64 4.44
N VAL A 105 -6.09 19.75 3.57
CA VAL A 105 -5.60 18.59 2.82
C VAL A 105 -5.08 17.52 3.77
N TRP A 106 -4.36 17.88 4.83
CA TRP A 106 -3.85 16.92 5.81
C TRP A 106 -4.97 16.12 6.50
N GLY A 107 -5.97 16.82 7.05
CA GLY A 107 -7.11 16.17 7.69
C GLY A 107 -7.90 15.28 6.74
N ALA A 108 -8.19 15.78 5.54
CA ALA A 108 -8.89 15.03 4.51
C ALA A 108 -8.09 13.83 3.98
N SER A 109 -6.76 13.95 3.86
CA SER A 109 -5.86 12.85 3.45
C SER A 109 -5.82 11.71 4.47
N LEU A 110 -5.86 12.04 5.77
CA LEU A 110 -5.99 11.04 6.83
C LEU A 110 -7.29 10.25 6.69
N LEU A 111 -8.41 10.92 6.44
CA LEU A 111 -9.71 10.28 6.23
C LEU A 111 -9.74 9.49 4.91
N ALA A 112 -9.19 10.02 3.83
CA ALA A 112 -9.08 9.33 2.54
C ALA A 112 -8.27 8.03 2.69
N GLY A 113 -7.14 8.06 3.39
CA GLY A 113 -6.36 6.87 3.72
C GLY A 113 -7.16 5.86 4.52
N ALA A 114 -7.79 6.29 5.63
CA ALA A 114 -8.54 5.42 6.52
C ALA A 114 -9.73 4.72 5.84
N SER A 115 -10.36 5.38 4.87
CA SER A 115 -11.47 4.82 4.10
C SER A 115 -11.04 4.01 2.87
N SER A 116 -9.76 4.01 2.50
CA SER A 116 -9.25 3.31 1.31
C SER A 116 -8.89 1.84 1.53
N VAL A 117 -9.21 1.27 2.70
CA VAL A 117 -8.88 -0.12 3.09
C VAL A 117 -9.78 -1.18 2.45
N MET A 118 -10.61 -0.82 1.47
CA MET A 118 -11.56 -1.72 0.80
C MET A 118 -10.97 -2.99 0.20
N PRO A 119 -9.75 -2.99 -0.37
CA PRO A 119 -9.09 -4.20 -0.85
C PRO A 119 -9.02 -5.31 0.20
N GLN A 120 -8.83 -4.93 1.46
CA GLN A 120 -8.72 -5.88 2.58
C GLN A 120 -10.05 -6.57 2.92
N PHE A 121 -11.19 -6.03 2.47
CA PHE A 121 -12.49 -6.70 2.54
C PHE A 121 -12.75 -7.60 1.34
N PHE A 122 -12.38 -7.16 0.13
CA PHE A 122 -12.70 -7.90 -1.08
C PHE A 122 -11.87 -9.17 -1.25
N ILE A 123 -10.59 -9.15 -0.89
CA ILE A 123 -9.71 -10.33 -0.99
C ILE A 123 -10.27 -11.52 -0.21
N PRO A 124 -10.56 -11.41 1.12
CA PRO A 124 -11.14 -12.51 1.89
C PRO A 124 -12.57 -12.87 1.43
N LEU A 125 -13.35 -11.88 0.99
CA LEU A 125 -14.71 -12.10 0.49
C LEU A 125 -14.69 -12.99 -0.76
N VAL A 126 -13.83 -12.65 -1.72
CA VAL A 126 -13.64 -13.41 -2.95
C VAL A 126 -13.07 -14.80 -2.65
N SER A 127 -12.09 -14.89 -1.76
CA SER A 127 -11.52 -16.18 -1.35
C SER A 127 -12.57 -17.11 -0.76
N TYR A 128 -13.48 -16.60 0.06
CA TYR A 128 -14.50 -17.40 0.77
C TYR A 128 -15.65 -17.89 -0.13
N HIS A 129 -16.09 -17.06 -1.07
CA HIS A 129 -17.26 -17.40 -1.89
C HIS A 129 -16.90 -18.05 -3.23
N SER A 130 -15.64 -17.99 -3.66
CA SER A 130 -15.21 -18.63 -4.91
C SER A 130 -15.28 -20.15 -4.83
N ALA A 131 -15.73 -20.78 -5.91
CA ALA A 131 -15.63 -22.23 -6.04
C ALA A 131 -14.15 -22.68 -5.94
N PRO A 132 -13.84 -23.82 -5.30
CA PRO A 132 -12.46 -24.27 -5.05
C PRO A 132 -11.59 -24.27 -6.31
N ALA A 133 -12.13 -24.71 -7.45
CA ALA A 133 -11.42 -24.74 -8.73
C ALA A 133 -11.03 -23.35 -9.28
N HIS A 134 -11.72 -22.29 -8.87
CA HIS A 134 -11.52 -20.92 -9.37
C HIS A 134 -11.00 -19.94 -8.30
N LYS A 135 -10.82 -20.40 -7.06
CA LYS A 135 -10.45 -19.56 -5.92
C LYS A 135 -9.15 -18.81 -6.16
N VAL A 136 -8.08 -19.49 -6.55
CA VAL A 136 -6.76 -18.90 -6.81
C VAL A 136 -6.84 -17.88 -7.94
N ARG A 137 -7.52 -18.22 -9.03
CA ARG A 137 -7.72 -17.32 -10.17
C ARG A 137 -8.46 -16.04 -9.76
N ASN A 138 -9.57 -16.17 -9.04
CA ASN A 138 -10.43 -15.04 -8.66
C ASN A 138 -9.71 -14.09 -7.68
N VAL A 139 -8.98 -14.63 -6.70
CA VAL A 139 -8.13 -13.84 -5.81
C VAL A 139 -7.01 -13.16 -6.60
N GLY A 140 -6.40 -13.87 -7.55
CA GLY A 140 -5.39 -13.32 -8.45
C GLY A 140 -5.90 -12.12 -9.25
N ILE A 141 -7.15 -12.16 -9.75
CA ILE A 141 -7.78 -11.03 -10.47
C ILE A 141 -7.87 -9.81 -9.54
N ILE A 142 -8.32 -9.97 -8.28
CA ILE A 142 -8.39 -8.87 -7.32
C ILE A 142 -7.00 -8.27 -7.04
N GLN A 143 -6.00 -9.13 -6.83
CA GLN A 143 -4.61 -8.71 -6.59
C GLN A 143 -4.00 -7.98 -7.80
N SER A 144 -4.26 -8.46 -9.01
CA SER A 144 -3.81 -7.79 -10.23
C SER A 144 -4.42 -6.40 -10.37
N CYS A 145 -5.73 -6.26 -10.11
CA CYS A 145 -6.39 -4.94 -10.14
C CYS A 145 -5.88 -4.02 -9.03
N LEU A 146 -5.50 -4.55 -7.85
CA LEU A 146 -4.84 -3.79 -6.80
C LEU A 146 -3.51 -3.21 -7.30
N LEU A 147 -2.66 -4.03 -7.93
CA LEU A 147 -1.38 -3.58 -8.48
C LEU A 147 -1.57 -2.56 -9.61
N ILE A 148 -2.52 -2.81 -10.53
CA ILE A 148 -2.88 -1.86 -11.59
C ILE A 148 -3.34 -0.52 -10.97
N GLY A 149 -4.12 -0.56 -9.89
CA GLY A 149 -4.56 0.64 -9.18
C GLY A 149 -3.39 1.43 -8.58
N ILE A 150 -2.41 0.75 -7.96
CA ILE A 150 -1.21 1.39 -7.39
C ILE A 150 -0.38 2.07 -8.50
N LEU A 151 -0.07 1.34 -9.56
CA LEU A 151 0.79 1.84 -10.63
C LEU A 151 0.08 2.86 -11.52
N GLY A 152 -1.14 2.54 -11.93
CA GLY A 152 -1.95 3.37 -12.80
C GLY A 152 -2.36 4.69 -12.14
N SER A 153 -2.52 4.72 -10.80
CA SER A 153 -2.88 5.96 -10.09
C SER A 153 -1.84 7.06 -10.25
N ARG A 154 -0.55 6.72 -10.22
CA ARG A 154 0.53 7.70 -10.39
C ARG A 154 0.54 8.29 -11.79
N VAL A 155 0.42 7.43 -12.82
CA VAL A 155 0.36 7.86 -14.21
C VAL A 155 -0.89 8.72 -14.46
N PHE A 156 -2.05 8.22 -14.00
CA PHE A 156 -3.32 8.91 -14.14
C PHE A 156 -3.31 10.27 -13.45
N SER A 157 -2.83 10.34 -12.20
CA SER A 157 -2.81 11.59 -11.45
C SER A 157 -1.80 12.58 -12.00
N GLY A 158 -0.62 12.13 -12.45
CA GLY A 158 0.37 12.98 -13.09
C GLY A 158 -0.18 13.60 -14.38
N PHE A 159 -0.70 12.76 -15.30
CA PHE A 159 -1.29 13.23 -16.56
C PHE A 159 -2.47 14.20 -16.35
N LEU A 160 -3.40 13.83 -15.46
CA LEU A 160 -4.58 14.64 -15.22
C LEU A 160 -4.23 16.00 -14.58
N ALA A 161 -3.23 16.01 -13.71
CA ALA A 161 -2.75 17.21 -13.05
C ALA A 161 -2.04 18.17 -14.00
N ASP A 162 -1.30 17.64 -14.96
CA ASP A 162 -0.63 18.45 -15.98
C ASP A 162 -1.63 19.18 -16.87
N VAL A 163 -2.74 18.52 -17.25
CA VAL A 163 -3.75 19.08 -18.16
C VAL A 163 -4.74 20.02 -17.42
N TRP A 164 -5.23 19.62 -16.23
CA TRP A 164 -6.33 20.31 -15.54
C TRP A 164 -6.01 20.73 -14.10
N GLY A 165 -4.74 20.60 -13.70
CA GLY A 165 -4.28 20.89 -12.34
C GLY A 165 -4.58 19.77 -11.33
N TRP A 166 -3.83 19.76 -10.24
CA TRP A 166 -3.84 18.65 -9.26
C TRP A 166 -5.21 18.43 -8.58
N ARG A 167 -6.03 19.48 -8.43
CA ARG A 167 -7.37 19.38 -7.83
C ARG A 167 -8.33 18.51 -8.63
N SER A 168 -8.20 18.52 -9.96
CA SER A 168 -9.03 17.73 -10.86
C SER A 168 -8.94 16.23 -10.59
N VAL A 169 -7.75 15.74 -10.18
CA VAL A 169 -7.52 14.34 -9.82
C VAL A 169 -8.46 13.90 -8.71
N TYR A 170 -8.61 14.73 -7.68
CA TYR A 170 -9.45 14.42 -6.54
C TYR A 170 -10.95 14.55 -6.83
N PHE A 171 -11.34 15.46 -7.74
CA PHE A 171 -12.71 15.51 -8.23
C PHE A 171 -13.08 14.24 -8.99
N VAL A 172 -12.24 13.79 -9.91
CA VAL A 172 -12.48 12.55 -10.68
C VAL A 172 -12.45 11.33 -9.76
N ALA A 173 -11.52 11.26 -8.81
CA ALA A 173 -11.47 10.20 -7.82
C ALA A 173 -12.74 10.14 -6.95
N CYS A 174 -13.29 11.29 -6.55
CA CYS A 174 -14.57 11.37 -5.84
C CYS A 174 -15.70 10.75 -6.69
N VAL A 175 -15.79 11.09 -7.97
CA VAL A 175 -16.79 10.52 -8.89
C VAL A 175 -16.62 9.00 -8.99
N PHE A 176 -15.39 8.50 -9.06
CA PHE A 176 -15.14 7.04 -9.07
C PHE A 176 -15.62 6.37 -7.77
N MET A 177 -15.38 6.97 -6.60
CA MET A 177 -15.86 6.42 -5.33
C MET A 177 -17.39 6.40 -5.25
N LEU A 178 -18.06 7.45 -5.72
CA LEU A 178 -19.52 7.47 -5.81
C LEU A 178 -20.06 6.42 -6.80
N GLY A 179 -19.39 6.24 -7.94
CA GLY A 179 -19.69 5.17 -8.88
C GLY A 179 -19.56 3.77 -8.25
N CYS A 180 -18.48 3.51 -7.54
CA CYS A 180 -18.26 2.27 -6.79
C CYS A 180 -19.36 2.09 -5.72
N PHE A 181 -19.69 3.14 -4.97
CA PHE A 181 -20.79 3.10 -3.99
C PHE A 181 -22.10 2.65 -4.63
N LEU A 182 -22.53 3.30 -5.73
CA LEU A 182 -23.79 2.98 -6.40
C LEU A 182 -23.82 1.55 -6.95
N MET A 183 -22.72 1.12 -7.57
CA MET A 183 -22.63 -0.23 -8.14
C MET A 183 -22.62 -1.31 -7.03
N ILE A 184 -21.85 -1.10 -5.96
CA ILE A 184 -21.80 -2.01 -4.80
C ILE A 184 -23.14 -2.03 -4.08
N TYR A 185 -23.81 -0.89 -3.92
CA TYR A 185 -25.15 -0.82 -3.34
C TYR A 185 -26.13 -1.71 -4.10
N LYS A 186 -26.11 -1.68 -5.44
CA LYS A 186 -27.02 -2.45 -6.30
C LYS A 186 -26.65 -3.94 -6.39
N MET A 187 -25.36 -4.27 -6.49
CA MET A 187 -24.93 -5.61 -6.88
C MET A 187 -24.48 -6.49 -5.69
N LEU A 188 -23.85 -5.90 -4.65
CA LEU A 188 -23.37 -6.71 -3.53
C LEU A 188 -24.55 -7.11 -2.62
N PRO A 189 -24.74 -8.42 -2.31
CA PRO A 189 -25.76 -8.85 -1.35
C PRO A 189 -25.44 -8.40 0.07
N VAL A 190 -26.44 -8.49 0.95
CA VAL A 190 -26.24 -8.26 2.38
C VAL A 190 -25.48 -9.45 2.94
N LEU A 191 -24.33 -9.18 3.53
CA LEU A 191 -23.47 -10.16 4.16
C LEU A 191 -23.59 -9.99 5.68
N SER A 192 -24.03 -11.03 6.36
CA SER A 192 -24.20 -11.05 7.82
C SER A 192 -22.85 -10.96 8.53
N ALA A 193 -22.85 -10.43 9.74
CA ALA A 193 -21.70 -10.48 10.64
C ALA A 193 -21.32 -11.94 10.95
N ARG A 194 -20.04 -12.21 11.13
CA ARG A 194 -19.51 -13.58 11.32
C ARG A 194 -19.16 -13.88 12.78
N SER A 195 -18.95 -12.87 13.60
CA SER A 195 -18.47 -13.04 14.96
C SER A 195 -19.45 -12.46 15.97
N GLN A 196 -19.57 -13.12 17.13
CA GLN A 196 -20.24 -12.59 18.31
C GLN A 196 -19.25 -12.03 19.34
N GLU A 197 -17.96 -11.98 19.00
CA GLU A 197 -16.91 -11.41 19.86
C GLU A 197 -17.14 -9.89 20.06
N SER A 198 -16.63 -9.36 21.16
CA SER A 198 -16.62 -7.92 21.37
C SER A 198 -15.51 -7.26 20.56
N TYR A 199 -15.69 -6.00 20.16
CA TYR A 199 -14.64 -5.23 19.47
C TYR A 199 -13.34 -5.16 20.28
N ALA A 200 -13.43 -4.96 21.60
CA ALA A 200 -12.27 -4.97 22.49
C ALA A 200 -11.57 -6.33 22.51
N GLY A 201 -12.32 -7.44 22.42
CA GLY A 201 -11.77 -8.80 22.31
C GLY A 201 -10.96 -8.98 21.03
N LEU A 202 -11.47 -8.51 19.89
CA LEU A 202 -10.75 -8.54 18.61
C LEU A 202 -9.47 -7.70 18.67
N MET A 203 -9.52 -6.47 19.21
CA MET A 203 -8.32 -5.64 19.40
C MET A 203 -7.28 -6.31 20.29
N LYS A 204 -7.71 -6.89 21.41
CA LYS A 204 -6.81 -7.64 22.30
C LYS A 204 -6.19 -8.86 21.61
N SER A 205 -6.93 -9.51 20.70
CA SER A 205 -6.41 -10.65 19.94
C SER A 205 -5.27 -10.25 19.00
N LEU A 206 -5.33 -9.07 18.33
CA LEU A 206 -4.26 -8.56 17.48
C LEU A 206 -2.97 -8.31 18.30
N LEU A 207 -3.10 -7.70 19.49
CA LEU A 207 -1.96 -7.48 20.40
C LEU A 207 -1.38 -8.80 20.93
N ARG A 208 -2.24 -9.78 21.23
CA ARG A 208 -1.83 -11.12 21.68
C ARG A 208 -0.98 -11.81 20.61
N LEU A 209 -1.33 -11.71 19.32
CA LEU A 209 -0.55 -12.30 18.23
C LEU A 209 0.88 -11.77 18.19
N LEU A 210 1.09 -10.47 18.43
CA LEU A 210 2.43 -9.89 18.52
C LEU A 210 3.26 -10.45 19.67
N SER A 211 2.64 -10.74 20.81
CA SER A 211 3.35 -11.37 21.95
C SER A 211 3.60 -12.86 21.73
N GLN A 212 2.66 -13.54 21.08
CA GLN A 212 2.66 -14.99 20.88
C GLN A 212 3.68 -15.44 19.82
N TYR A 213 3.83 -14.65 18.71
CA TYR A 213 4.67 -15.02 17.58
C TYR A 213 5.89 -14.08 17.43
N PRO A 214 7.07 -14.42 18.01
CA PRO A 214 8.30 -13.64 17.84
C PRO A 214 8.70 -13.45 16.37
N TYR A 215 8.45 -14.47 15.55
CA TYR A 215 8.71 -14.41 14.11
C TYR A 215 7.87 -13.33 13.41
N LEU A 216 6.59 -13.18 13.78
CA LEU A 216 5.72 -12.12 13.26
C LEU A 216 6.31 -10.72 13.51
N ARG A 217 6.84 -10.47 14.71
CA ARG A 217 7.48 -9.18 15.06
C ARG A 217 8.67 -8.89 14.17
N ILE A 218 9.57 -9.88 14.02
CA ILE A 218 10.81 -9.71 13.25
C ILE A 218 10.53 -9.57 11.76
N ALA A 219 9.66 -10.40 11.20
CA ALA A 219 9.27 -10.34 9.80
C ALA A 219 8.56 -9.01 9.46
N SER A 220 7.65 -8.56 10.34
CA SER A 220 6.93 -7.29 10.18
C SER A 220 7.88 -6.10 10.29
N LEU A 221 8.80 -6.08 11.26
CA LEU A 221 9.77 -4.99 11.44
C LEU A 221 10.72 -4.90 10.24
N ARG A 222 11.23 -6.03 9.76
CA ARG A 222 12.12 -6.09 8.59
C ARG A 222 11.43 -5.52 7.35
N ALA A 223 10.19 -5.97 7.09
CA ALA A 223 9.41 -5.49 5.95
C ALA A 223 9.02 -4.02 6.10
N ALA A 224 8.70 -3.57 7.32
CA ALA A 224 8.38 -2.17 7.62
C ALA A 224 9.58 -1.24 7.34
N LEU A 225 10.77 -1.61 7.76
CA LEU A 225 11.99 -0.85 7.49
C LEU A 225 12.29 -0.78 5.98
N ALA A 226 12.18 -1.91 5.26
CA ALA A 226 12.34 -1.90 3.81
C ALA A 226 11.29 -1.02 3.12
N TYR A 227 10.03 -1.05 3.58
CA TYR A 227 8.97 -0.21 3.05
C TYR A 227 9.15 1.26 3.39
N GLY A 228 9.74 1.57 4.54
CA GLY A 228 10.17 2.92 4.89
C GLY A 228 11.22 3.46 3.91
N SER A 229 12.21 2.64 3.56
CA SER A 229 13.20 2.97 2.52
C SER A 229 12.54 3.21 1.15
N PHE A 230 11.62 2.34 0.73
CA PHE A 230 10.87 2.48 -0.51
C PHE A 230 10.05 3.79 -0.54
N PHE A 231 9.33 4.09 0.54
CA PHE A 231 8.54 5.31 0.62
C PHE A 231 9.36 6.59 0.76
N ALA A 232 10.59 6.50 1.30
CA ALA A 232 11.54 7.63 1.29
C ALA A 232 11.80 8.10 -0.15
N LEU A 233 11.97 7.18 -1.11
CA LEU A 233 12.09 7.52 -2.52
C LEU A 233 10.82 8.20 -3.05
N TRP A 234 9.70 7.49 -2.99
CA TRP A 234 8.47 7.91 -3.66
C TRP A 234 7.86 9.21 -3.11
N SER A 235 8.07 9.52 -1.84
CA SER A 235 7.58 10.76 -1.22
C SER A 235 8.38 12.00 -1.62
N CYS A 236 9.67 11.85 -1.92
CA CYS A 236 10.56 12.96 -2.26
C CYS A 236 10.93 13.00 -3.75
N LEU A 237 10.60 11.96 -4.52
CA LEU A 237 10.92 11.87 -5.94
C LEU A 237 10.34 13.06 -6.72
N ALA A 238 9.09 13.45 -6.44
CA ALA A 238 8.45 14.57 -7.12
C ALA A 238 9.22 15.89 -6.90
N PHE A 239 9.75 16.12 -5.70
CA PHE A 239 10.54 17.31 -5.41
C PHE A 239 11.89 17.29 -6.13
N ARG A 240 12.57 16.14 -6.16
CA ARG A 240 13.86 15.99 -6.88
C ARG A 240 13.67 16.17 -8.39
N MET A 241 12.64 15.58 -8.97
CA MET A 241 12.39 15.67 -10.40
C MET A 241 11.96 17.06 -10.87
N LYS A 242 11.44 17.90 -9.98
CA LYS A 242 11.11 19.32 -10.28
C LYS A 242 12.30 20.26 -10.21
N GLN A 243 13.44 19.80 -9.68
CA GLN A 243 14.69 20.57 -9.60
C GLN A 243 15.58 20.34 -10.82
N GLU A 244 16.63 21.18 -10.94
CA GLU A 244 17.69 21.03 -11.93
C GLU A 244 18.40 19.66 -11.78
N PRO A 245 18.72 18.96 -12.86
CA PRO A 245 18.59 19.34 -14.28
C PRO A 245 17.27 18.88 -14.92
N PHE A 246 16.35 18.28 -14.18
CA PHE A 246 15.19 17.57 -14.74
C PHE A 246 14.06 18.51 -15.13
N PHE A 247 13.65 19.44 -14.25
CA PHE A 247 12.49 20.33 -14.42
C PHE A 247 11.25 19.59 -14.93
N ALA A 248 11.01 18.38 -14.42
CA ALA A 248 9.98 17.47 -14.92
C ALA A 248 8.58 17.96 -14.57
N SER A 249 7.66 17.79 -15.52
CA SER A 249 6.22 18.01 -15.34
C SER A 249 5.58 16.86 -14.52
N ASP A 250 4.36 17.05 -14.04
CA ASP A 250 3.66 16.07 -13.21
C ASP A 250 3.38 14.76 -13.97
N ASP A 251 3.15 14.83 -15.29
CA ASP A 251 2.96 13.66 -16.16
C ASP A 251 4.23 12.80 -16.26
N ILE A 252 5.41 13.41 -16.41
CA ILE A 252 6.71 12.70 -16.41
C ILE A 252 6.94 12.02 -15.07
N ILE A 253 6.71 12.75 -13.96
CA ILE A 253 6.84 12.20 -12.61
C ILE A 253 5.87 11.03 -12.41
N GLY A 254 4.62 11.17 -12.88
CA GLY A 254 3.63 10.10 -12.84
C GLY A 254 4.04 8.90 -13.69
N ALA A 255 4.62 9.13 -14.88
CA ALA A 255 5.10 8.06 -15.78
C ALA A 255 6.22 7.21 -15.15
N LEU A 256 7.05 7.79 -14.25
CA LEU A 256 8.02 7.01 -13.45
C LEU A 256 7.33 5.92 -12.61
N GLY A 257 6.04 6.09 -12.30
CA GLY A 257 5.22 5.05 -11.65
C GLY A 257 5.16 3.75 -12.43
N LEU A 258 5.33 3.76 -13.76
CA LEU A 258 5.40 2.54 -14.58
C LEU A 258 6.61 1.66 -14.23
N CYS A 259 7.67 2.23 -13.67
CA CYS A 259 8.80 1.46 -13.17
C CYS A 259 8.38 0.44 -12.11
N GLY A 260 7.28 0.67 -11.38
CA GLY A 260 6.69 -0.30 -10.47
C GLY A 260 6.27 -1.63 -11.11
N LEU A 261 6.15 -1.69 -12.47
CA LEU A 261 5.97 -2.94 -13.20
C LEU A 261 7.13 -3.93 -12.98
N ALA A 262 8.34 -3.42 -12.73
CA ALA A 262 9.48 -4.26 -12.38
C ALA A 262 9.23 -5.00 -11.06
N GLY A 263 8.69 -4.30 -10.05
CA GLY A 263 8.30 -4.93 -8.79
C GLY A 263 7.25 -6.01 -8.99
N ALA A 264 6.19 -5.72 -9.77
CA ALA A 264 5.15 -6.70 -10.09
C ALA A 264 5.73 -7.93 -10.82
N SER A 265 6.62 -7.73 -11.79
CA SER A 265 7.32 -8.81 -12.51
C SER A 265 8.19 -9.64 -11.55
N THR A 266 8.91 -8.99 -10.63
CA THR A 266 9.74 -9.66 -9.63
C THR A 266 8.92 -10.66 -8.81
N VAL A 267 7.70 -10.32 -8.40
CA VAL A 267 6.79 -11.22 -7.67
C VAL A 267 6.58 -12.53 -8.43
N VAL A 268 6.33 -12.44 -9.73
CA VAL A 268 6.11 -13.64 -10.58
C VAL A 268 7.35 -14.53 -10.61
N PHE A 269 8.53 -13.92 -10.80
CA PHE A 269 9.79 -14.68 -10.91
C PHE A 269 10.21 -15.34 -9.59
N ILE A 270 10.09 -14.64 -8.45
CA ILE A 270 10.60 -15.14 -7.16
C ILE A 270 9.64 -16.07 -6.43
N SER A 271 8.31 -16.01 -6.72
CA SER A 271 7.28 -16.74 -5.97
C SER A 271 7.56 -18.25 -5.89
N GLY A 272 8.02 -18.86 -7.00
CA GLY A 272 8.37 -20.29 -7.05
C GLY A 272 9.67 -20.65 -6.32
N TYR A 273 10.53 -19.69 -6.02
CA TYR A 273 11.83 -19.93 -5.41
C TYR A 273 11.87 -19.63 -3.91
N ILE A 274 10.85 -18.97 -3.35
CA ILE A 274 10.80 -18.62 -1.93
C ILE A 274 10.85 -19.87 -1.04
N GLN A 275 10.14 -20.94 -1.42
CA GLN A 275 10.17 -22.20 -0.71
C GLN A 275 11.57 -22.86 -0.72
N LYS A 276 12.29 -22.75 -1.84
CA LYS A 276 13.60 -23.36 -2.03
C LYS A 276 14.71 -22.66 -1.27
N TYR A 277 14.76 -21.32 -1.33
CA TYR A 277 15.87 -20.51 -0.78
C TYR A 277 15.53 -19.84 0.55
N GLY A 278 14.26 -19.79 0.92
CA GLY A 278 13.77 -19.24 2.17
C GLY A 278 13.76 -17.72 2.27
N VAL A 279 13.05 -17.24 3.29
CA VAL A 279 12.79 -15.81 3.53
C VAL A 279 14.07 -15.02 3.78
N ARG A 280 15.02 -15.60 4.51
CA ARG A 280 16.28 -14.92 4.85
C ARG A 280 17.09 -14.57 3.60
N PHE A 281 17.19 -15.49 2.66
CA PHE A 281 17.88 -15.28 1.40
C PHE A 281 17.26 -14.10 0.61
N PHE A 282 15.95 -14.14 0.37
CA PHE A 282 15.27 -13.07 -0.38
C PHE A 282 15.29 -11.72 0.35
N SER A 283 15.29 -11.73 1.68
CA SER A 283 15.41 -10.50 2.47
C SER A 283 16.80 -9.88 2.36
N ILE A 284 17.87 -10.69 2.33
CA ILE A 284 19.24 -10.21 2.15
C ILE A 284 19.43 -9.72 0.71
N VAL A 285 19.07 -10.52 -0.28
CA VAL A 285 19.18 -10.15 -1.69
C VAL A 285 18.41 -8.87 -1.98
N GLY A 286 17.14 -8.79 -1.54
CA GLY A 286 16.32 -7.59 -1.70
C GLY A 286 16.94 -6.35 -1.04
N GLY A 287 17.47 -6.50 0.18
CA GLY A 287 18.14 -5.40 0.87
C GLY A 287 19.43 -4.95 0.18
N CYS A 288 20.24 -5.88 -0.33
CA CYS A 288 21.43 -5.54 -1.12
C CYS A 288 21.08 -4.83 -2.43
N VAL A 289 20.00 -5.27 -3.12
CA VAL A 289 19.50 -4.61 -4.33
C VAL A 289 19.03 -3.19 -4.02
N ILE A 290 18.29 -2.97 -2.93
CA ILE A 290 17.85 -1.62 -2.51
C ILE A 290 19.06 -0.74 -2.17
N LEU A 291 20.09 -1.26 -1.47
CA LEU A 291 21.30 -0.49 -1.18
C LEU A 291 22.03 -0.08 -2.46
N ALA A 292 22.21 -1.00 -3.41
CA ALA A 292 22.79 -0.70 -4.71
C ALA A 292 21.98 0.38 -5.45
N ALA A 293 20.67 0.31 -5.40
CA ALA A 293 19.78 1.30 -6.00
C ALA A 293 19.95 2.70 -5.37
N TRP A 294 20.07 2.78 -4.04
CA TRP A 294 20.34 4.07 -3.38
C TRP A 294 21.70 4.66 -3.73
N LEU A 295 22.73 3.83 -3.92
CA LEU A 295 24.02 4.29 -4.42
C LEU A 295 23.89 4.85 -5.85
N LEU A 296 23.14 4.17 -6.72
CA LEU A 296 22.87 4.66 -8.07
C LEU A 296 22.06 5.96 -8.03
N ALA A 297 21.05 6.07 -7.15
CA ALA A 297 20.26 7.28 -6.99
C ALA A 297 21.07 8.45 -6.43
N PHE A 298 22.16 8.20 -5.72
CA PHE A 298 23.07 9.22 -5.21
C PHE A 298 24.06 9.70 -6.29
N PHE A 299 24.79 8.76 -6.90
CA PHE A 299 25.85 9.13 -7.87
C PHE A 299 25.30 9.49 -9.25
N GLY A 300 24.12 8.95 -9.62
CA GLY A 300 23.47 9.21 -10.89
C GLY A 300 22.32 10.20 -10.80
N ASN A 301 22.27 11.05 -9.78
CA ASN A 301 21.13 11.90 -9.47
C ASN A 301 20.83 12.99 -10.52
N ASP A 302 21.70 13.20 -11.50
CA ASP A 302 21.53 14.18 -12.59
C ASP A 302 21.09 13.53 -13.92
N SER A 303 20.79 12.22 -13.90
CA SER A 303 20.44 11.46 -15.10
C SER A 303 19.12 10.72 -14.92
N TYR A 304 18.18 10.91 -15.87
CA TYR A 304 16.94 10.13 -15.94
C TYR A 304 17.21 8.63 -15.97
N LEU A 305 18.20 8.18 -16.73
CA LEU A 305 18.50 6.75 -16.87
C LEU A 305 18.84 6.11 -15.52
N TRP A 306 19.73 6.74 -14.75
CA TRP A 306 20.15 6.22 -13.44
C TRP A 306 19.03 6.29 -12.41
N MET A 307 18.20 7.34 -12.45
CA MET A 307 17.01 7.43 -11.60
C MET A 307 16.00 6.33 -11.92
N ILE A 308 15.74 6.07 -13.20
CA ILE A 308 14.84 4.98 -13.62
C ILE A 308 15.38 3.62 -13.16
N ILE A 309 16.68 3.35 -13.35
CA ILE A 309 17.30 2.10 -12.90
C ILE A 309 17.20 1.98 -11.37
N ALA A 310 17.45 3.05 -10.64
CA ALA A 310 17.33 3.04 -9.19
C ALA A 310 15.90 2.73 -8.72
N ILE A 311 14.89 3.34 -9.35
CA ILE A 311 13.47 3.07 -9.06
C ILE A 311 13.14 1.59 -9.33
N LEU A 312 13.53 1.07 -10.51
CA LEU A 312 13.30 -0.34 -10.87
C LEU A 312 13.89 -1.30 -9.84
N LEU A 313 15.12 -1.03 -9.39
CA LEU A 313 15.82 -1.87 -8.42
C LEU A 313 15.19 -1.75 -7.01
N ILE A 314 14.78 -0.55 -6.59
CA ILE A 314 14.11 -0.36 -5.29
C ILE A 314 12.78 -1.12 -5.27
N ASP A 315 11.97 -1.02 -6.34
CA ASP A 315 10.71 -1.76 -6.45
C ASP A 315 10.94 -3.27 -6.44
N ALA A 316 11.91 -3.77 -7.21
CA ALA A 316 12.24 -5.19 -7.26
C ALA A 316 12.75 -5.71 -5.90
N GLY A 317 13.70 -5.01 -5.27
CA GLY A 317 14.25 -5.38 -3.97
C GLY A 317 13.19 -5.36 -2.87
N MET A 318 12.29 -4.36 -2.91
CA MET A 318 11.17 -4.28 -1.97
C MET A 318 10.23 -5.47 -2.09
N GLN A 319 9.89 -5.90 -3.31
CA GLN A 319 9.02 -7.06 -3.52
C GLN A 319 9.67 -8.38 -3.07
N CYS A 320 10.99 -8.53 -3.22
CA CYS A 320 11.72 -9.67 -2.65
C CYS A 320 11.52 -9.79 -1.15
N ILE A 321 11.66 -8.66 -0.42
CA ILE A 321 11.49 -8.64 1.03
C ILE A 321 10.01 -8.82 1.40
N HIS A 322 9.11 -8.06 0.77
CA HIS A 322 7.69 -8.07 1.12
C HIS A 322 7.05 -9.44 0.92
N LEU A 323 7.17 -10.01 -0.30
CA LEU A 323 6.52 -11.27 -0.66
C LEU A 323 7.02 -12.42 0.21
N SER A 324 8.35 -12.53 0.40
CA SER A 324 8.93 -13.61 1.19
C SER A 324 8.50 -13.55 2.66
N ASN A 325 8.45 -12.35 3.24
CA ASN A 325 8.01 -12.17 4.63
C ASN A 325 6.50 -12.39 4.79
N GLN A 326 5.68 -11.82 3.90
CA GLN A 326 4.23 -11.97 3.98
C GLN A 326 3.80 -13.43 3.84
N THR A 327 4.39 -14.18 2.90
CA THR A 327 4.07 -15.60 2.70
C THR A 327 4.36 -16.41 3.95
N SER A 328 5.52 -16.17 4.59
CA SER A 328 5.87 -16.89 5.83
C SER A 328 5.03 -16.48 7.03
N VAL A 329 4.67 -15.21 7.13
CA VAL A 329 3.81 -14.71 8.22
C VAL A 329 2.42 -15.30 8.14
N VAL A 330 1.84 -15.37 6.95
CA VAL A 330 0.48 -15.91 6.73
C VAL A 330 0.41 -17.41 7.03
N SER A 331 1.53 -18.14 6.97
CA SER A 331 1.59 -19.56 7.31
C SER A 331 1.72 -19.86 8.81
N LEU A 332 1.93 -18.85 9.68
CA LEU A 332 2.15 -19.04 11.11
C LEU A 332 0.92 -19.60 11.85
N ASP A 333 -0.29 -19.23 11.44
CA ASP A 333 -1.52 -19.66 12.09
C ASP A 333 -2.66 -19.75 11.08
N ALA A 334 -2.98 -20.96 10.66
CA ALA A 334 -4.05 -21.23 9.71
C ALA A 334 -5.44 -20.80 10.22
N SER A 335 -5.65 -20.78 11.55
CA SER A 335 -6.91 -20.36 12.19
C SER A 335 -7.06 -18.83 12.27
N ALA A 336 -5.95 -18.09 12.20
CA ALA A 336 -5.90 -16.65 12.39
C ALA A 336 -5.26 -15.89 11.21
N ILE A 337 -5.23 -16.47 10.01
CA ILE A 337 -4.56 -15.92 8.82
C ILE A 337 -4.86 -14.43 8.61
N ASN A 338 -6.14 -14.04 8.64
CA ASN A 338 -6.53 -12.65 8.41
C ASN A 338 -6.01 -11.72 9.51
N ARG A 339 -6.03 -12.15 10.77
CA ARG A 339 -5.55 -11.35 11.92
C ARG A 339 -4.03 -11.19 11.89
N VAL A 340 -3.31 -12.28 11.60
CA VAL A 340 -1.84 -12.27 11.44
C VAL A 340 -1.44 -11.35 10.29
N ASN A 341 -2.11 -11.44 9.13
CA ASN A 341 -1.87 -10.55 8.00
C ASN A 341 -2.21 -9.08 8.33
N THR A 342 -3.28 -8.81 9.07
CA THR A 342 -3.62 -7.45 9.51
C THR A 342 -2.51 -6.85 10.38
N VAL A 343 -1.98 -7.60 11.33
CA VAL A 343 -0.87 -7.16 12.18
C VAL A 343 0.37 -6.87 11.35
N TYR A 344 0.74 -7.78 10.44
CA TYR A 344 1.87 -7.62 9.54
C TYR A 344 1.72 -6.36 8.67
N MET A 345 0.59 -6.19 8.01
CA MET A 345 0.33 -5.05 7.12
C MET A 345 0.27 -3.72 7.89
N THR A 346 -0.24 -3.73 9.13
CA THR A 346 -0.25 -2.55 9.99
C THR A 346 1.18 -2.05 10.26
N ILE A 347 2.07 -2.95 10.70
CA ILE A 347 3.46 -2.60 10.99
C ILE A 347 4.21 -2.20 9.71
N TYR A 348 3.93 -2.90 8.61
CA TYR A 348 4.47 -2.60 7.29
C TYR A 348 4.15 -1.17 6.84
N PHE A 349 2.89 -0.76 6.88
CA PHE A 349 2.48 0.60 6.50
C PHE A 349 2.93 1.68 7.49
N LEU A 350 3.06 1.35 8.79
CA LEU A 350 3.71 2.24 9.77
C LEU A 350 5.16 2.53 9.38
N GLY A 351 5.89 1.53 8.87
CA GLY A 351 7.22 1.71 8.32
C GLY A 351 7.23 2.68 7.14
N GLY A 352 6.28 2.54 6.21
CA GLY A 352 6.11 3.47 5.09
C GLY A 352 5.84 4.91 5.56
N SER A 353 4.94 5.07 6.54
CA SER A 353 4.65 6.38 7.14
C SER A 353 5.88 7.02 7.77
N ALA A 354 6.66 6.23 8.53
CA ALA A 354 7.90 6.68 9.14
C ALA A 354 8.93 7.08 8.09
N GLY A 355 9.09 6.27 7.02
CA GLY A 355 9.97 6.56 5.90
C GLY A 355 9.61 7.86 5.20
N THR A 356 8.34 8.07 4.88
CA THR A 356 7.84 9.32 4.27
C THR A 356 8.10 10.54 5.16
N PHE A 357 7.76 10.43 6.45
CA PHE A 357 7.95 11.53 7.40
C PHE A 357 9.42 11.92 7.55
N VAL A 358 10.28 10.92 7.83
CA VAL A 358 11.71 11.16 8.07
C VAL A 358 12.38 11.67 6.79
N SER A 359 12.06 11.11 5.61
CA SER A 359 12.64 11.57 4.35
C SER A 359 12.22 12.99 3.99
N GLY A 360 10.96 13.36 4.25
CA GLY A 360 10.50 14.75 4.06
C GLY A 360 11.23 15.75 4.96
N LEU A 361 11.49 15.37 6.22
CA LEU A 361 12.28 16.17 7.14
C LEU A 361 13.74 16.33 6.68
N PHE A 362 14.38 15.23 6.26
CA PHE A 362 15.75 15.26 5.79
C PHE A 362 15.90 15.92 4.41
N TRP A 363 14.88 15.84 3.56
CA TRP A 363 14.80 16.62 2.32
C TRP A 363 14.91 18.12 2.59
N GLN A 364 14.19 18.62 3.57
CA GLN A 364 14.17 20.04 3.90
C GLN A 364 15.55 20.59 4.33
N HIS A 365 16.35 19.77 5.03
CA HIS A 365 17.66 20.20 5.57
C HIS A 365 18.84 19.82 4.69
N TYR A 366 18.78 18.72 3.99
CA TYR A 366 19.91 18.11 3.27
C TYR A 366 19.60 17.79 1.80
N GLY A 367 18.40 18.16 1.31
CA GLY A 367 17.97 17.88 -0.06
C GLY A 367 17.99 16.37 -0.38
N TRP A 368 18.33 16.05 -1.63
CA TRP A 368 18.36 14.66 -2.11
C TRP A 368 19.32 13.75 -1.34
N ALA A 369 20.50 14.27 -0.97
CA ALA A 369 21.46 13.50 -0.18
C ALA A 369 20.88 13.04 1.17
N GLY A 370 20.05 13.88 1.80
CA GLY A 370 19.33 13.53 3.03
C GLY A 370 18.35 12.37 2.81
N VAL A 371 17.60 12.40 1.71
CA VAL A 371 16.65 11.32 1.35
C VAL A 371 17.39 10.00 1.12
N VAL A 372 18.50 10.04 0.38
CA VAL A 372 19.35 8.86 0.15
C VAL A 372 19.87 8.31 1.48
N GLY A 373 20.34 9.20 2.38
CA GLY A 373 20.81 8.80 3.71
C GLY A 373 19.73 8.08 4.52
N VAL A 374 18.51 8.59 4.50
CA VAL A 374 17.34 7.94 5.14
C VAL A 374 17.06 6.58 4.51
N GLY A 375 17.01 6.50 3.19
CA GLY A 375 16.75 5.25 2.48
C GLY A 375 17.79 4.18 2.78
N VAL A 376 19.08 4.55 2.79
CA VAL A 376 20.19 3.66 3.17
C VAL A 376 20.05 3.22 4.63
N ALA A 377 19.80 4.15 5.58
CA ALA A 377 19.66 3.83 7.00
C ALA A 377 18.53 2.83 7.27
N PHE A 378 17.36 3.04 6.67
CA PHE A 378 16.23 2.12 6.77
C PHE A 378 16.55 0.75 6.16
N THR A 379 17.26 0.70 5.03
CA THR A 379 17.63 -0.57 4.38
C THR A 379 18.68 -1.33 5.19
N VAL A 380 19.69 -0.64 5.72
CA VAL A 380 20.71 -1.25 6.60
C VAL A 380 20.05 -1.79 7.87
N ALA A 381 19.14 -1.03 8.48
CA ALA A 381 18.37 -1.49 9.63
C ALA A 381 17.53 -2.74 9.28
N SER A 382 16.88 -2.78 8.11
CA SER A 382 16.15 -3.96 7.63
C SER A 382 17.07 -5.17 7.47
N LEU A 383 18.26 -4.98 6.89
CA LEU A 383 19.28 -6.04 6.77
C LEU A 383 19.77 -6.50 8.14
N PHE A 384 20.00 -5.59 9.08
CA PHE A 384 20.43 -5.92 10.45
C PHE A 384 19.41 -6.79 11.18
N VAL A 385 18.12 -6.55 10.97
CA VAL A 385 17.05 -7.39 11.55
C VAL A 385 17.16 -8.86 11.13
N ASN A 386 17.80 -9.19 9.99
CA ASN A 386 18.04 -10.59 9.59
C ASN A 386 18.97 -11.35 10.56
N CYS A 387 19.79 -10.63 11.35
CA CYS A 387 20.68 -11.26 12.33
C CYS A 387 19.87 -11.87 13.51
N PHE A 388 18.69 -11.36 13.78
CA PHE A 388 17.83 -11.76 14.91
C PHE A 388 16.72 -12.75 14.51
N GLN A 389 16.78 -13.32 13.31
CA GLN A 389 15.72 -14.23 12.86
C GLN A 389 15.66 -15.49 13.72
N PRO A 390 14.55 -15.77 14.45
CA PRO A 390 14.36 -17.01 15.15
C PRO A 390 14.38 -18.16 14.16
N ARG A 391 14.97 -19.29 14.55
CA ARG A 391 14.82 -20.53 13.78
C ARG A 391 13.36 -20.94 13.88
N LEU A 392 12.67 -21.05 12.75
CA LEU A 392 11.38 -21.72 12.71
C LEU A 392 11.60 -23.15 13.21
N HIS A 393 10.86 -23.57 14.23
CA HIS A 393 10.88 -24.96 14.64
C HIS A 393 10.40 -25.81 13.47
N LYS A 394 11.08 -26.95 13.22
CA LYS A 394 10.75 -27.86 12.12
C LYS A 394 9.30 -28.37 12.16
N ASP A 395 8.67 -28.34 13.32
CA ASP A 395 7.28 -28.75 13.53
C ASP A 395 6.24 -27.75 12.98
N GLU A 396 6.63 -26.50 12.69
CA GLU A 396 5.78 -25.48 12.08
C GLU A 396 5.80 -25.54 10.54
N CYS A 397 6.73 -26.30 9.94
CA CYS A 397 6.87 -26.45 8.48
C CYS A 397 6.15 -27.67 7.89
N SER A 398 5.30 -28.38 8.62
CA SER A 398 4.65 -29.62 8.15
C SER A 398 3.40 -29.41 7.26
N ILE A 399 3.19 -28.20 6.73
CA ILE A 399 2.04 -27.87 5.85
C ILE A 399 2.50 -27.32 4.47
N PHE A 400 3.70 -27.70 4.04
CA PHE A 400 4.12 -27.42 2.66
C PHE A 400 4.45 -28.71 1.92
#